data_2e2da54fec46988919d50e61f80af8a9
#
_entry.id   2e2da54fec46988919d50e61f80af8a9
#
_cell.length_a   1.000
_cell.length_b   1.000
_cell.length_c   1.000
_cell.angle_alpha   90.00
_cell.angle_beta   90.00
_cell.angle_gamma   90.00
#
_symmetry.space_group_name_H-M   'P 1'
#
loop_
_entity.id
_entity.type
_entity.pdbx_description
1 polymer ?
#
loop_
_entity_poly.entity_id
_entity_poly.type
_entity_poly.pdbx_seq_one_letter_code
_entity_poly.pdbx_strand_id
1 'polypeptide(L)'
;MDSLDLCNAIRMEFGGILEDKIPLNAFPAKIQDMVLALARQENYSIEYMMAYLLAAISTAIGNAVNIRIRGGWISNPALYMILVGRPGMGKTPPLDFAFRPIRKHDAKAVKQFKSDMEQYNNMVEDNKGKKENCTPLPEKPILRRTIISDFTPEALMRALDDNQRGIVVYVDEIMGMFNAVNQYSKGQLIEQLLTAFSGKPLDISRCSMPIPIHIEHPFINMVGTMQTTRMHELTDKGYKDNGLIDRIIFVYPSSQEISDWQDEENA
;
A
#
# COMPACT_ATOMS: atom_id res chain seq x y z
N MET A 1 -23.51 16.56 -7.52
CA MET A 1 -22.68 16.25 -8.70
C MET A 1 -22.63 14.74 -8.80
N ASP A 2 -23.06 14.17 -9.90
CA ASP A 2 -23.06 12.72 -10.10
C ASP A 2 -21.61 12.22 -10.15
N SER A 3 -21.35 10.96 -9.74
CA SER A 3 -20.00 10.36 -9.79
C SER A 3 -19.40 10.38 -11.20
N LEU A 4 -20.25 10.33 -12.22
CA LEU A 4 -19.88 10.46 -13.62
C LEU A 4 -19.42 11.91 -13.95
N ASP A 5 -20.10 12.89 -13.38
CA ASP A 5 -19.76 14.31 -13.56
C ASP A 5 -18.41 14.64 -12.91
N LEU A 6 -18.09 14.03 -11.76
CA LEU A 6 -16.81 14.21 -11.09
C LEU A 6 -15.67 13.56 -11.90
N CYS A 7 -15.88 12.34 -12.42
CA CYS A 7 -14.92 11.70 -13.31
C CYS A 7 -14.68 12.49 -14.59
N ASN A 8 -15.73 13.06 -15.17
CA ASN A 8 -15.65 13.90 -16.36
C ASN A 8 -14.97 15.25 -16.06
N ALA A 9 -15.24 15.85 -14.90
CA ALA A 9 -14.57 17.07 -14.45
C ALA A 9 -13.06 16.84 -14.23
N ILE A 10 -12.68 15.73 -13.62
CA ILE A 10 -11.28 15.31 -13.48
C ILE A 10 -10.64 15.08 -14.86
N ARG A 11 -11.33 14.43 -15.79
CA ARG A 11 -10.86 14.25 -17.18
C ARG A 11 -10.67 15.57 -17.90
N MET A 12 -11.55 16.55 -17.73
CA MET A 12 -11.46 17.87 -18.36
C MET A 12 -10.36 18.75 -17.75
N GLU A 13 -10.13 18.67 -16.46
CA GLU A 13 -9.10 19.46 -15.76
C GLU A 13 -7.67 18.98 -16.10
N PHE A 14 -7.49 17.72 -16.44
CA PHE A 14 -6.20 17.12 -16.79
C PHE A 14 -5.95 17.01 -18.32
N GLY A 15 -6.70 17.73 -19.16
CA GLY A 15 -6.36 17.97 -20.55
C GLY A 15 -6.29 16.74 -21.45
N GLY A 16 -7.38 16.07 -21.61
CA GLY A 16 -7.92 15.57 -22.88
C GLY A 16 -7.13 14.60 -23.78
N ILE A 17 -5.98 14.06 -23.38
CA ILE A 17 -5.28 13.02 -24.16
C ILE A 17 -4.78 11.94 -23.20
N LEU A 18 -5.72 11.25 -22.59
CA LEU A 18 -5.43 9.96 -22.02
C LEU A 18 -6.20 8.95 -22.85
N GLU A 19 -5.50 8.11 -23.58
CA GLU A 19 -6.08 6.84 -23.96
C GLU A 19 -6.64 6.26 -22.68
N ASP A 20 -7.93 5.99 -22.63
CA ASP A 20 -8.68 5.57 -21.42
C ASP A 20 -8.21 4.22 -20.87
N LYS A 21 -7.07 3.71 -21.31
CA LYS A 21 -6.57 2.36 -20.97
C LYS A 21 -5.10 2.41 -20.56
N ILE A 22 -4.79 1.71 -19.49
CA ILE A 22 -3.40 1.42 -19.15
C ILE A 22 -2.79 0.61 -20.32
N PRO A 23 -1.64 1.04 -20.88
CA PRO A 23 -1.06 0.37 -22.05
C PRO A 23 -0.47 -1.00 -21.64
N LEU A 24 -1.21 -2.08 -21.89
CA LEU A 24 -0.79 -3.44 -21.57
C LEU A 24 0.56 -3.79 -22.21
N ASN A 25 0.82 -3.27 -23.40
CA ASN A 25 2.08 -3.45 -24.15
C ASN A 25 3.32 -2.80 -23.47
N ALA A 26 3.13 -1.97 -22.46
CA ALA A 26 4.25 -1.47 -21.64
C ALA A 26 4.86 -2.53 -20.71
N PHE A 27 4.14 -3.64 -20.49
CA PHE A 27 4.62 -4.75 -19.68
C PHE A 27 5.37 -5.80 -20.51
N PRO A 28 6.30 -6.56 -19.89
CA PRO A 28 6.91 -7.71 -20.57
C PRO A 28 5.87 -8.72 -21.05
N ALA A 29 6.11 -9.38 -22.18
CA ALA A 29 5.16 -10.30 -22.82
C ALA A 29 4.56 -11.34 -21.86
N LYS A 30 5.38 -11.95 -21.01
CA LYS A 30 4.90 -12.93 -20.00
C LYS A 30 3.89 -12.37 -19.03
N ILE A 31 4.01 -11.07 -18.67
CA ILE A 31 3.03 -10.40 -17.81
C ILE A 31 1.76 -10.10 -18.60
N GLN A 32 1.88 -9.67 -19.86
CA GLN A 32 0.73 -9.48 -20.74
C GLN A 32 -0.08 -10.77 -20.88
N ASP A 33 0.57 -11.89 -21.18
CA ASP A 33 -0.05 -13.21 -21.33
C ASP A 33 -0.78 -13.63 -20.03
N MET A 34 -0.13 -13.44 -18.88
CA MET A 34 -0.73 -13.74 -17.57
C MET A 34 -1.96 -12.88 -17.30
N VAL A 35 -1.90 -11.57 -17.53
CA VAL A 35 -3.03 -10.66 -17.33
C VAL A 35 -4.20 -11.03 -18.22
N LEU A 36 -3.94 -11.34 -19.50
CA LEU A 36 -4.96 -11.75 -20.45
C LEU A 36 -5.59 -13.11 -20.09
N ALA A 37 -4.78 -14.06 -19.59
CA ALA A 37 -5.28 -15.34 -19.12
C ALA A 37 -6.20 -15.18 -17.91
N LEU A 38 -5.80 -14.40 -16.92
CA LEU A 38 -6.61 -14.12 -15.73
C LEU A 38 -7.89 -13.35 -16.06
N ALA A 39 -7.83 -12.42 -17.01
CA ALA A 39 -9.02 -11.72 -17.47
C ALA A 39 -10.05 -12.67 -18.12
N ARG A 40 -9.57 -13.71 -18.82
CA ARG A 40 -10.46 -14.70 -19.48
C ARG A 40 -10.98 -15.76 -18.52
N GLN A 41 -10.13 -16.27 -17.63
CA GLN A 41 -10.45 -17.41 -16.75
C GLN A 41 -11.14 -16.98 -15.46
N GLU A 42 -10.67 -15.90 -14.86
CA GLU A 42 -11.12 -15.43 -13.55
C GLU A 42 -11.98 -14.17 -13.64
N ASN A 43 -12.23 -13.69 -14.85
CA ASN A 43 -12.98 -12.48 -15.11
C ASN A 43 -12.42 -11.22 -14.40
N TYR A 44 -11.09 -11.14 -14.23
CA TYR A 44 -10.46 -9.98 -13.65
C TYR A 44 -10.42 -8.81 -14.63
N SER A 45 -10.72 -7.59 -14.15
CA SER A 45 -10.46 -6.38 -14.94
C SER A 45 -8.96 -6.24 -15.22
N ILE A 46 -8.63 -6.05 -16.51
CA ILE A 46 -7.26 -5.84 -16.96
C ILE A 46 -6.66 -4.62 -16.26
N GLU A 47 -7.41 -3.53 -16.16
CA GLU A 47 -6.96 -2.28 -15.53
C GLU A 47 -6.66 -2.47 -14.05
N TYR A 48 -7.52 -3.16 -13.32
CA TYR A 48 -7.26 -3.46 -11.91
C TYR A 48 -6.04 -4.37 -11.76
N MET A 49 -5.94 -5.41 -12.58
CA MET A 49 -4.83 -6.35 -12.51
C MET A 49 -3.49 -5.66 -12.76
N MET A 50 -3.42 -4.82 -13.79
CA MET A 50 -2.21 -4.07 -14.14
C MET A 50 -1.82 -3.10 -13.03
N ALA A 51 -2.78 -2.34 -12.49
CA ALA A 51 -2.54 -1.40 -11.40
C ALA A 51 -2.00 -2.10 -10.14
N TYR A 52 -2.61 -3.24 -9.76
CA TYR A 52 -2.14 -4.00 -8.60
C TYR A 52 -0.79 -4.65 -8.82
N LEU A 53 -0.49 -5.12 -10.04
CA LEU A 53 0.84 -5.62 -10.38
C LEU A 53 1.90 -4.51 -10.27
N LEU A 54 1.62 -3.30 -10.78
CA LEU A 54 2.51 -2.15 -10.61
C LEU A 54 2.75 -1.83 -9.14
N ALA A 55 1.70 -1.80 -8.33
CA ALA A 55 1.81 -1.54 -6.90
C ALA A 55 2.60 -2.65 -6.18
N ALA A 56 2.38 -3.92 -6.52
CA ALA A 56 3.11 -5.04 -5.93
C ALA A 56 4.60 -5.04 -6.33
N ILE A 57 4.90 -4.74 -7.60
CA ILE A 57 6.28 -4.61 -8.10
C ILE A 57 6.97 -3.43 -7.41
N SER A 58 6.33 -2.26 -7.34
CA SER A 58 6.83 -1.10 -6.63
C SER A 58 7.11 -1.42 -5.15
N THR A 59 6.20 -2.12 -4.48
CA THR A 59 6.38 -2.58 -3.09
C THR A 59 7.59 -3.52 -2.95
N ALA A 60 7.79 -4.45 -3.89
CA ALA A 60 8.93 -5.36 -3.87
C ALA A 60 10.27 -4.65 -4.12
N ILE A 61 10.27 -3.60 -4.94
CA ILE A 61 11.43 -2.73 -5.15
C ILE A 61 11.73 -1.93 -3.88
N GLY A 62 10.71 -1.33 -3.27
CA GLY A 62 10.87 -0.48 -2.10
C GLY A 62 11.80 0.72 -2.40
N ASN A 63 12.62 1.07 -1.43
CA ASN A 63 13.61 2.15 -1.57
C ASN A 63 14.97 1.70 -2.12
N ALA A 64 15.08 0.49 -2.72
CA ALA A 64 16.35 -0.03 -3.22
C ALA A 64 16.88 0.76 -4.42
N VAL A 65 16.02 1.37 -5.19
CA VAL A 65 16.37 2.16 -6.37
C VAL A 65 15.54 3.42 -6.45
N ASN A 66 16.16 4.46 -6.97
CA ASN A 66 15.50 5.71 -7.32
C ASN A 66 15.67 5.97 -8.81
N ILE A 67 14.73 6.67 -9.40
CA ILE A 67 14.76 7.04 -10.82
C ILE A 67 15.19 8.50 -10.92
N ARG A 68 16.22 8.77 -11.71
CA ARG A 68 16.58 10.12 -12.10
C ARG A 68 15.78 10.48 -13.37
N ILE A 69 14.83 11.39 -13.21
CA ILE A 69 13.94 11.78 -14.30
C ILE A 69 14.62 12.81 -15.22
N ARG A 70 15.08 13.93 -14.65
CA ARG A 70 15.74 14.99 -15.41
C ARG A 70 16.61 15.85 -14.48
N GLY A 71 17.83 16.18 -14.90
CA GLY A 71 18.73 17.01 -14.12
C GLY A 71 19.00 16.43 -12.72
N GLY A 72 18.70 17.19 -11.69
CA GLY A 72 18.80 16.75 -10.28
C GLY A 72 17.54 16.12 -9.71
N TRP A 73 16.47 15.97 -10.50
CA TRP A 73 15.21 15.41 -10.01
C TRP A 73 15.29 13.88 -9.89
N ILE A 74 15.28 13.42 -8.66
CA ILE A 74 15.28 12.01 -8.28
C ILE A 74 13.91 11.70 -7.67
N SER A 75 13.28 10.61 -8.10
CA SER A 75 12.03 10.11 -7.55
C SER A 75 12.17 8.66 -7.13
N ASN A 76 11.53 8.30 -6.02
CA ASN A 76 11.37 6.91 -5.62
C ASN A 76 10.18 6.27 -6.37
N PRO A 77 10.06 4.93 -6.41
CA PRO A 77 8.98 4.26 -7.11
C PRO A 77 7.67 4.17 -6.29
N ALA A 78 7.48 4.98 -5.25
CA ALA A 78 6.27 4.93 -4.43
C ALA A 78 5.02 5.28 -5.23
N LEU A 79 3.98 4.49 -5.05
CA LEU A 79 2.69 4.62 -5.71
C LEU A 79 1.57 4.66 -4.67
N TYR A 80 0.73 5.68 -4.74
CA TYR A 80 -0.52 5.76 -4.00
C TYR A 80 -1.65 5.48 -4.98
N MET A 81 -2.29 4.32 -4.87
CA MET A 81 -3.30 3.85 -5.82
C MET A 81 -4.62 3.53 -5.14
N ILE A 82 -5.70 4.06 -5.68
CA ILE A 82 -7.06 3.76 -5.25
C ILE A 82 -7.85 3.24 -6.45
N LEU A 83 -8.33 2.02 -6.33
CA LEU A 83 -9.16 1.40 -7.34
C LEU A 83 -10.63 1.69 -7.05
N VAL A 84 -11.25 2.37 -7.98
CA VAL A 84 -12.61 2.89 -7.83
C VAL A 84 -13.58 2.02 -8.63
N GLY A 85 -14.67 1.60 -8.00
CA GLY A 85 -15.70 0.83 -8.69
C GLY A 85 -16.93 0.59 -7.82
N ARG A 86 -18.01 0.18 -8.44
CA ARG A 86 -19.25 -0.19 -7.74
C ARG A 86 -19.01 -1.41 -6.83
N PRO A 87 -19.85 -1.62 -5.81
CA PRO A 87 -19.88 -2.91 -5.09
C PRO A 87 -20.06 -4.08 -6.06
N GLY A 88 -19.39 -5.20 -5.80
CA GLY A 88 -19.51 -6.41 -6.64
C GLY A 88 -18.64 -6.43 -7.91
N MET A 89 -17.91 -5.36 -8.24
CA MET A 89 -17.05 -5.30 -9.45
C MET A 89 -15.75 -6.09 -9.38
N GLY A 90 -15.59 -7.03 -8.47
CA GLY A 90 -14.41 -7.88 -8.41
C GLY A 90 -13.08 -7.14 -8.18
N LYS A 91 -13.08 -6.06 -7.38
CA LYS A 91 -11.85 -5.29 -7.09
C LYS A 91 -10.82 -6.07 -6.27
N THR A 92 -11.26 -6.86 -5.31
CA THR A 92 -10.41 -7.55 -4.33
C THR A 92 -9.66 -8.76 -4.88
N PRO A 93 -10.24 -9.65 -5.71
CA PRO A 93 -9.54 -10.84 -6.20
C PRO A 93 -8.23 -10.55 -6.96
N PRO A 94 -8.16 -9.60 -7.91
CA PRO A 94 -6.91 -9.25 -8.57
C PRO A 94 -5.88 -8.63 -7.61
N LEU A 95 -6.31 -7.89 -6.58
CA LEU A 95 -5.46 -7.37 -5.52
C LEU A 95 -4.81 -8.51 -4.74
N ASP A 96 -5.61 -9.49 -4.32
CA ASP A 96 -5.13 -10.67 -3.60
C ASP A 96 -4.15 -11.50 -4.43
N PHE A 97 -4.40 -11.63 -5.72
CA PHE A 97 -3.50 -12.31 -6.63
C PHE A 97 -2.15 -11.59 -6.74
N ALA A 98 -2.15 -10.31 -7.02
CA ALA A 98 -0.93 -9.52 -7.22
C ALA A 98 -0.04 -9.48 -5.95
N PHE A 99 -0.65 -9.39 -4.77
CA PHE A 99 0.06 -9.33 -3.49
C PHE A 99 0.36 -10.70 -2.86
N ARG A 100 -0.08 -11.80 -3.46
CA ARG A 100 0.15 -13.16 -2.95
C ARG A 100 1.63 -13.48 -2.64
N PRO A 101 2.61 -13.11 -3.47
CA PRO A 101 4.03 -13.37 -3.16
C PRO A 101 4.49 -12.62 -1.91
N ILE A 102 4.09 -11.36 -1.74
CA ILE A 102 4.46 -10.51 -0.60
C ILE A 102 3.79 -11.05 0.67
N ARG A 103 2.51 -11.44 0.61
CA ARG A 103 1.81 -12.09 1.74
C ARG A 103 2.49 -13.39 2.18
N LYS A 104 2.97 -14.21 1.23
CA LYS A 104 3.72 -15.43 1.55
C LYS A 104 5.04 -15.12 2.24
N HIS A 105 5.72 -14.06 1.83
CA HIS A 105 6.94 -13.58 2.49
C HIS A 105 6.63 -13.15 3.93
N ASP A 106 5.65 -12.29 4.11
CA ASP A 106 5.25 -11.78 5.44
C ASP A 106 4.78 -12.90 6.38
N ALA A 107 4.05 -13.90 5.86
CA ALA A 107 3.63 -15.05 6.65
C ALA A 107 4.84 -15.86 7.20
N LYS A 108 5.90 -16.00 6.41
CA LYS A 108 7.16 -16.62 6.87
C LYS A 108 7.84 -15.76 7.93
N ALA A 109 7.91 -14.44 7.72
CA ALA A 109 8.50 -13.50 8.67
C ALA A 109 7.76 -13.53 10.02
N VAL A 110 6.43 -13.56 10.02
CA VAL A 110 5.61 -13.67 11.23
C VAL A 110 5.86 -15.00 11.95
N LYS A 111 5.96 -16.11 11.21
CA LYS A 111 6.25 -17.41 11.82
C LYS A 111 7.63 -17.44 12.48
N GLN A 112 8.64 -16.92 11.80
CA GLN A 112 10.00 -16.82 12.33
C GLN A 112 10.04 -15.92 13.57
N PHE A 113 9.45 -14.74 13.51
CA PHE A 113 9.38 -13.82 14.63
C PHE A 113 8.74 -14.46 15.89
N LYS A 114 7.64 -15.22 15.73
CA LYS A 114 7.00 -15.93 16.83
C LYS A 114 7.95 -16.92 17.49
N SER A 115 8.67 -17.71 16.70
CA SER A 115 9.66 -18.67 17.19
C SER A 115 10.82 -17.98 17.93
N ASP A 116 11.35 -16.89 17.34
CA ASP A 116 12.47 -16.14 17.92
C ASP A 116 12.06 -15.45 19.24
N MET A 117 10.83 -14.91 19.28
CA MET A 117 10.28 -14.31 20.51
C MET A 117 10.05 -15.33 21.63
N GLU A 118 9.62 -16.54 21.29
CA GLU A 118 9.48 -17.62 22.27
C GLU A 118 10.84 -17.98 22.87
N GLN A 119 11.86 -18.16 22.02
CA GLN A 119 13.24 -18.41 22.48
C GLN A 119 13.77 -17.27 23.34
N TYR A 120 13.58 -16.02 22.91
CA TYR A 120 13.98 -14.84 23.68
C TYR A 120 13.32 -14.80 25.05
N ASN A 121 12.00 -15.03 25.11
CA ASN A 121 11.26 -15.02 26.37
C ASN A 121 11.72 -16.14 27.31
N ASN A 122 11.99 -17.34 26.81
CA ASN A 122 12.53 -18.44 27.61
C ASN A 122 13.91 -18.06 28.21
N MET A 123 14.79 -17.43 27.40
CA MET A 123 16.08 -16.95 27.93
C MET A 123 15.93 -15.86 28.98
N VAL A 124 14.97 -14.94 28.81
CA VAL A 124 14.65 -13.93 29.82
C VAL A 124 14.16 -14.58 31.12
N GLU A 125 13.31 -15.60 31.02
CA GLU A 125 12.80 -16.32 32.18
C GLU A 125 13.90 -17.10 32.90
N ASP A 126 14.77 -17.78 32.17
CA ASP A 126 15.90 -18.53 32.72
C ASP A 126 16.91 -17.62 33.46
N ASN A 127 16.99 -16.35 33.08
CA ASN A 127 17.82 -15.37 33.75
C ASN A 127 17.15 -14.72 34.99
N LYS A 128 15.85 -14.86 35.14
CA LYS A 128 15.15 -14.33 36.32
C LYS A 128 15.64 -15.01 37.59
N GLY A 129 16.13 -14.23 38.54
CA GLY A 129 16.61 -14.72 39.84
C GLY A 129 18.09 -15.11 39.86
N LYS A 130 18.81 -15.16 38.78
CA LYS A 130 20.25 -15.38 38.74
C LYS A 130 20.99 -14.05 38.98
N LYS A 131 21.61 -13.84 40.14
CA LYS A 131 22.43 -12.64 40.43
C LYS A 131 23.84 -12.74 39.88
N GLU A 132 24.38 -13.95 39.73
CA GLU A 132 25.67 -14.27 39.15
C GLU A 132 25.50 -15.34 38.07
N ASN A 133 26.20 -15.25 36.94
CA ASN A 133 26.07 -16.14 35.79
C ASN A 133 24.81 -15.96 34.92
N CYS A 134 24.35 -14.72 34.68
CA CYS A 134 23.33 -14.46 33.66
C CYS A 134 23.90 -14.73 32.26
N THR A 135 23.21 -15.49 31.45
CA THR A 135 23.53 -15.63 30.03
C THR A 135 23.22 -14.31 29.32
N PRO A 136 24.13 -13.73 28.51
CA PRO A 136 23.83 -12.53 27.74
C PRO A 136 22.57 -12.74 26.88
N LEU A 137 21.62 -11.83 26.99
CA LEU A 137 20.42 -11.89 26.16
C LEU A 137 20.76 -11.43 24.73
N PRO A 138 20.26 -12.12 23.73
CA PRO A 138 20.34 -11.62 22.35
C PRO A 138 19.50 -10.36 22.21
N GLU A 139 19.65 -9.67 21.09
CA GLU A 139 18.75 -8.56 20.74
C GLU A 139 17.31 -9.04 20.68
N LYS A 140 16.38 -8.21 21.18
CA LYS A 140 14.96 -8.53 21.13
C LYS A 140 14.51 -8.63 19.68
N PRO A 141 13.86 -9.74 19.27
CA PRO A 141 13.39 -9.90 17.91
C PRO A 141 12.43 -8.78 17.48
N ILE A 142 12.52 -8.38 16.22
CA ILE A 142 11.70 -7.35 15.59
C ILE A 142 10.87 -8.00 14.48
N LEU A 143 9.57 -7.70 14.44
CA LEU A 143 8.70 -8.18 13.36
C LEU A 143 8.85 -7.29 12.13
N ARG A 144 9.45 -7.84 11.09
CA ARG A 144 9.58 -7.18 9.79
C ARG A 144 8.53 -7.73 8.83
N ARG A 145 7.45 -6.97 8.63
CA ARG A 145 6.39 -7.29 7.65
C ARG A 145 6.18 -6.12 6.72
N THR A 146 5.94 -6.40 5.45
CA THR A 146 5.79 -5.41 4.39
C THR A 146 4.37 -4.87 4.33
N ILE A 147 3.35 -5.72 4.53
CA ILE A 147 1.93 -5.35 4.41
C ILE A 147 1.39 -4.90 5.75
N ILE A 148 0.85 -3.69 5.79
CA ILE A 148 0.21 -3.08 6.96
C ILE A 148 -1.24 -2.72 6.58
N SER A 149 -2.22 -3.31 7.26
CA SER A 149 -3.64 -3.11 6.93
C SER A 149 -4.43 -2.38 8.01
N ASP A 150 -4.11 -2.64 9.28
CA ASP A 150 -4.73 -2.01 10.44
C ASP A 150 -3.64 -1.47 11.35
N PHE A 151 -3.69 -0.17 11.63
CA PHE A 151 -2.63 0.53 12.34
C PHE A 151 -3.08 1.87 12.95
N THR A 152 -2.38 2.28 13.99
CA THR A 152 -2.33 3.69 14.39
C THR A 152 -1.18 4.41 13.68
N PRO A 153 -1.19 5.75 13.56
CA PRO A 153 -0.08 6.50 12.96
C PRO A 153 1.28 6.13 13.55
N GLU A 154 1.35 5.97 14.87
CA GLU A 154 2.57 5.58 15.58
C GLU A 154 3.03 4.17 15.22
N ALA A 155 2.09 3.22 15.13
CA ALA A 155 2.38 1.83 14.75
C ALA A 155 2.88 1.75 13.31
N LEU A 156 2.31 2.57 12.39
CA LEU A 156 2.77 2.63 11.00
C LEU A 156 4.21 3.14 10.92
N MET A 157 4.53 4.23 11.64
CA MET A 157 5.87 4.80 11.63
C MET A 157 6.90 3.84 12.26
N ARG A 158 6.53 3.12 13.32
CA ARG A 158 7.40 2.09 13.90
C ARG A 158 7.59 0.92 12.93
N ALA A 159 6.53 0.47 12.25
CA ALA A 159 6.65 -0.57 11.24
C ALA A 159 7.53 -0.13 10.06
N LEU A 160 7.51 1.15 9.69
CA LEU A 160 8.39 1.69 8.67
C LEU A 160 9.85 1.74 9.12
N ASP A 161 10.13 2.12 10.37
CA ASP A 161 11.45 2.12 10.98
C ASP A 161 12.04 0.69 11.04
N ASP A 162 11.22 -0.28 11.43
CA ASP A 162 11.58 -1.70 11.49
C ASP A 162 11.83 -2.32 10.09
N ASN A 163 11.25 -1.73 9.03
CA ASN A 163 11.33 -2.22 7.65
C ASN A 163 12.09 -1.24 6.75
N GLN A 164 13.42 -1.33 6.77
CA GLN A 164 14.29 -0.43 5.99
C GLN A 164 14.04 -0.42 4.48
N ARG A 165 13.41 -1.46 3.91
CA ARG A 165 13.02 -1.53 2.50
C ARG A 165 11.72 -0.79 2.20
N GLY A 166 10.97 -0.45 3.25
CA GLY A 166 9.68 0.18 3.14
C GLY A 166 8.50 -0.78 3.34
N ILE A 167 7.32 -0.20 3.32
CA ILE A 167 6.04 -0.89 3.61
C ILE A 167 4.98 -0.52 2.59
N VAL A 168 3.90 -1.30 2.55
CA VAL A 168 2.68 -0.95 1.83
C VAL A 168 1.50 -0.87 2.80
N VAL A 169 0.80 0.24 2.76
CA VAL A 169 -0.53 0.40 3.36
C VAL A 169 -1.53 -0.26 2.41
N TYR A 170 -2.11 -1.37 2.87
CA TYR A 170 -3.02 -2.21 2.09
C TYR A 170 -4.39 -2.23 2.76
N VAL A 171 -5.35 -1.52 2.19
CA VAL A 171 -6.67 -1.30 2.80
C VAL A 171 -7.77 -1.56 1.78
N ASP A 172 -8.70 -2.46 2.09
CA ASP A 172 -9.80 -2.80 1.19
C ASP A 172 -10.77 -1.62 1.00
N GLU A 173 -11.10 -0.88 2.07
CA GLU A 173 -11.95 0.32 1.99
C GLU A 173 -11.18 1.54 2.53
N ILE A 174 -10.52 2.28 1.65
CA ILE A 174 -9.56 3.31 2.04
C ILE A 174 -10.19 4.52 2.73
N MET A 175 -11.45 4.82 2.42
CA MET A 175 -12.16 5.93 3.08
C MET A 175 -12.37 5.69 4.58
N GLY A 176 -12.53 4.42 4.97
CA GLY A 176 -12.57 4.03 6.39
C GLY A 176 -11.27 4.40 7.11
N MET A 177 -10.13 4.11 6.49
CA MET A 177 -8.81 4.47 7.01
C MET A 177 -8.64 5.99 7.11
N PHE A 178 -8.91 6.74 6.05
CA PHE A 178 -8.79 8.19 6.06
C PHE A 178 -9.65 8.85 7.14
N ASN A 179 -10.88 8.37 7.30
CA ASN A 179 -11.79 8.89 8.32
C ASN A 179 -11.29 8.61 9.74
N ALA A 180 -10.85 7.37 10.00
CA ALA A 180 -10.31 6.99 11.31
C ALA A 180 -9.06 7.81 11.66
N VAL A 181 -8.16 7.98 10.71
CA VAL A 181 -6.92 8.73 10.87
C VAL A 181 -7.17 10.21 11.15
N ASN A 182 -8.05 10.87 10.39
CA ASN A 182 -8.38 12.27 10.63
C ASN A 182 -9.00 12.51 12.00
N GLN A 183 -9.80 11.56 12.47
CA GLN A 183 -10.43 11.65 13.78
C GLN A 183 -9.42 11.59 14.93
N TYR A 184 -8.38 10.76 14.79
CA TYR A 184 -7.42 10.50 15.89
C TYR A 184 -6.11 11.29 15.78
N SER A 185 -5.64 11.66 14.58
CA SER A 185 -4.30 12.22 14.38
C SER A 185 -4.24 13.68 13.94
N LYS A 186 -5.39 14.36 13.82
CA LYS A 186 -5.46 15.79 13.40
C LYS A 186 -4.62 16.10 12.14
N GLY A 187 -4.58 15.17 11.16
CA GLY A 187 -3.86 15.36 9.91
C GLY A 187 -2.38 14.91 9.92
N GLN A 188 -1.79 14.59 11.06
CA GLN A 188 -0.37 14.24 11.15
C GLN A 188 0.03 13.06 10.26
N LEU A 189 -0.81 12.01 10.15
CA LEU A 189 -0.49 10.89 9.27
C LEU A 189 -0.44 11.31 7.79
N ILE A 190 -1.32 12.21 7.38
CA ILE A 190 -1.32 12.71 6.00
C ILE A 190 0.01 13.42 5.70
N GLU A 191 0.48 14.27 6.61
CA GLU A 191 1.78 14.94 6.45
C GLU A 191 2.94 13.94 6.37
N GLN A 192 2.91 12.87 7.18
CA GLN A 192 3.90 11.80 7.14
C GLN A 192 3.85 11.03 5.81
N LEU A 193 2.66 10.72 5.30
CA LEU A 193 2.49 10.08 3.99
C LEU A 193 3.02 10.98 2.85
N LEU A 194 2.74 12.28 2.88
CA LEU A 194 3.23 13.24 1.90
C LEU A 194 4.76 13.36 1.92
N THR A 195 5.34 13.36 3.13
CA THR A 195 6.78 13.39 3.32
C THR A 195 7.45 12.13 2.78
N ALA A 196 6.90 10.95 3.12
CA ALA A 196 7.36 9.66 2.62
C ALA A 196 7.24 9.54 1.09
N PHE A 197 6.12 10.00 0.51
CA PHE A 197 5.93 10.02 -0.95
C PHE A 197 7.00 10.86 -1.65
N SER A 198 7.40 11.97 -1.02
CA SER A 198 8.45 12.85 -1.55
C SER A 198 9.87 12.34 -1.30
N GLY A 199 10.03 11.17 -0.63
CA GLY A 199 11.33 10.59 -0.29
C GLY A 199 12.18 11.44 0.66
N LYS A 200 11.54 12.35 1.41
CA LYS A 200 12.24 13.18 2.41
C LYS A 200 12.35 12.44 3.74
N PRO A 201 13.44 12.64 4.50
CA PRO A 201 13.59 12.03 5.81
C PRO A 201 12.40 12.30 6.73
N LEU A 202 12.08 11.30 7.56
CA LEU A 202 11.03 11.37 8.57
C LEU A 202 11.68 11.33 9.96
N ASP A 203 11.42 12.39 10.74
CA ASP A 203 11.86 12.52 12.13
C ASP A 203 10.67 12.57 13.07
N ILE A 204 10.61 11.62 14.01
CA ILE A 204 9.50 11.53 14.96
C ILE A 204 10.05 11.44 16.37
N SER A 205 9.88 12.51 17.13
CA SER A 205 10.25 12.59 18.54
C SER A 205 9.02 12.91 19.39
N ARG A 206 8.74 12.07 20.37
CA ARG A 206 7.63 12.29 21.31
C ARG A 206 8.09 11.99 22.75
N CYS A 207 7.55 12.72 23.72
CA CYS A 207 7.88 12.49 25.13
C CYS A 207 7.60 11.06 25.61
N SER A 208 6.63 10.37 24.98
CA SER A 208 6.29 8.98 25.28
C SER A 208 7.21 7.95 24.61
N MET A 209 8.11 8.37 23.71
CA MET A 209 9.02 7.48 22.98
C MET A 209 10.40 7.55 23.59
N PRO A 210 10.94 6.43 24.13
CA PRO A 210 12.28 6.41 24.71
C PRO A 210 13.38 6.61 23.67
N ILE A 211 13.12 6.23 22.42
CA ILE A 211 14.05 6.38 21.29
C ILE A 211 13.29 7.07 20.15
N PRO A 212 13.78 8.23 19.65
CA PRO A 212 13.23 8.88 18.48
C PRO A 212 13.33 7.97 17.24
N ILE A 213 12.38 8.09 16.33
CA ILE A 213 12.43 7.44 15.03
C ILE A 213 13.05 8.42 14.03
N HIS A 214 14.09 7.96 13.32
CA HIS A 214 14.71 8.68 12.20
C HIS A 214 14.81 7.75 11.00
N ILE A 215 14.12 8.10 9.91
CA ILE A 215 14.06 7.29 8.69
C ILE A 215 14.58 8.16 7.54
N GLU A 216 15.81 7.91 7.13
CA GLU A 216 16.50 8.68 6.08
C GLU A 216 15.85 8.53 4.70
N HIS A 217 15.44 7.29 4.35
CA HIS A 217 14.86 6.98 3.06
C HIS A 217 13.50 6.27 3.23
N PRO A 218 12.46 7.00 3.66
CA PRO A 218 11.16 6.40 3.87
C PRO A 218 10.56 5.95 2.54
N PHE A 219 9.95 4.76 2.54
CA PHE A 219 9.20 4.25 1.41
C PHE A 219 7.87 3.67 1.89
N ILE A 220 6.79 4.30 1.49
CA ILE A 220 5.43 3.83 1.74
C ILE A 220 4.69 3.76 0.42
N ASN A 221 4.22 2.58 0.07
CA ASN A 221 3.18 2.43 -0.93
C ASN A 221 1.81 2.48 -0.25
N MET A 222 0.80 2.91 -0.98
CA MET A 222 -0.59 2.86 -0.53
C MET A 222 -1.44 2.26 -1.64
N VAL A 223 -2.16 1.21 -1.29
CA VAL A 223 -3.07 0.52 -2.20
C VAL A 223 -4.38 0.26 -1.49
N GLY A 224 -5.47 0.64 -2.11
CA GLY A 224 -6.78 0.40 -1.55
C GLY A 224 -7.89 0.44 -2.59
N THR A 225 -9.09 0.10 -2.16
CA THR A 225 -10.28 0.23 -2.98
C THR A 225 -11.21 1.29 -2.43
N MET A 226 -12.08 1.80 -3.28
CA MET A 226 -13.11 2.75 -2.93
C MET A 226 -14.36 2.52 -3.77
N GLN A 227 -15.51 2.71 -3.15
CA GLN A 227 -16.77 2.71 -3.87
C GLN A 227 -16.99 4.06 -4.58
N THR A 228 -17.51 4.05 -5.80
CA THR A 228 -17.84 5.26 -6.57
C THR A 228 -18.71 6.23 -5.80
N THR A 229 -19.66 5.71 -5.02
CA THR A 229 -20.58 6.50 -4.20
C THR A 229 -19.89 7.29 -3.10
N ARG A 230 -18.68 6.93 -2.72
CA ARG A 230 -17.90 7.59 -1.64
C ARG A 230 -16.85 8.58 -2.16
N MET A 231 -16.70 8.74 -3.47
CA MET A 231 -15.71 9.67 -4.04
C MET A 231 -15.92 11.12 -3.58
N HIS A 232 -17.17 11.55 -3.38
CA HIS A 232 -17.47 12.89 -2.88
C HIS A 232 -16.84 13.17 -1.50
N GLU A 233 -16.63 12.14 -0.65
CA GLU A 233 -16.01 12.32 0.65
C GLU A 233 -14.57 12.86 0.56
N LEU A 234 -13.88 12.64 -0.55
CA LEU A 234 -12.53 13.17 -0.77
C LEU A 234 -12.52 14.70 -0.90
N THR A 235 -13.56 15.27 -1.50
CA THR A 235 -13.70 16.72 -1.64
C THR A 235 -14.31 17.35 -0.40
N ASP A 236 -15.32 16.72 0.19
CA ASP A 236 -16.10 17.29 1.31
C ASP A 236 -15.29 17.37 2.62
N LYS A 237 -14.28 16.50 2.78
CA LYS A 237 -13.46 16.41 4.00
C LYS A 237 -12.10 17.11 3.89
N GLY A 238 -11.90 17.94 2.88
CA GLY A 238 -10.69 18.77 2.76
C GLY A 238 -9.41 18.01 2.38
N TYR A 239 -9.50 16.75 1.90
CA TYR A 239 -8.31 16.02 1.42
C TYR A 239 -7.72 16.65 0.16
N LYS A 240 -8.49 17.44 -0.57
CA LYS A 240 -8.02 18.19 -1.74
C LYS A 240 -7.03 19.30 -1.33
N ASP A 241 -7.26 19.92 -0.18
CA ASP A 241 -6.51 21.12 0.23
C ASP A 241 -5.11 20.80 0.76
N ASN A 242 -4.85 19.54 1.14
CA ASN A 242 -3.57 19.12 1.70
C ASN A 242 -2.62 18.46 0.67
N GLY A 243 -3.04 18.35 -0.60
CA GLY A 243 -2.24 17.78 -1.68
C GLY A 243 -2.12 16.25 -1.67
N LEU A 244 -2.85 15.54 -0.80
CA LEU A 244 -2.83 14.07 -0.80
C LEU A 244 -3.46 13.51 -2.07
N ILE A 245 -4.59 14.07 -2.49
CA ILE A 245 -5.33 13.63 -3.69
C ILE A 245 -4.45 13.76 -4.94
N ASP A 246 -3.66 14.81 -5.04
CA ASP A 246 -2.76 15.05 -6.19
C ASP A 246 -1.67 13.99 -6.35
N ARG A 247 -1.46 13.16 -5.33
CA ARG A 247 -0.49 12.06 -5.32
C ARG A 247 -1.12 10.68 -5.51
N ILE A 248 -2.45 10.63 -5.57
CA ILE A 248 -3.19 9.39 -5.73
C ILE A 248 -3.51 9.14 -7.19
N ILE A 249 -3.16 7.95 -7.65
CA ILE A 249 -3.58 7.43 -8.95
C ILE A 249 -4.93 6.74 -8.75
N PHE A 250 -5.98 7.32 -9.30
CA PHE A 250 -7.29 6.70 -9.31
C PHE A 250 -7.41 5.79 -10.53
N VAL A 251 -7.69 4.51 -10.28
CA VAL A 251 -7.87 3.51 -11.33
C VAL A 251 -9.35 3.17 -11.45
N TYR A 252 -9.88 3.44 -12.61
CA TYR A 252 -11.28 3.22 -12.94
C TYR A 252 -11.35 2.38 -14.20
N PRO A 253 -11.98 1.20 -14.20
CA PRO A 253 -12.02 0.35 -15.38
C PRO A 253 -12.88 0.97 -16.47
N SER A 254 -12.51 0.74 -17.72
CA SER A 254 -13.20 1.25 -18.90
C SER A 254 -14.60 0.66 -19.05
N SER A 255 -14.81 -0.59 -18.61
CA SER A 255 -16.11 -1.23 -18.51
C SER A 255 -16.45 -1.50 -17.05
N GLN A 256 -17.68 -1.18 -16.67
CA GLN A 256 -18.24 -1.47 -15.35
C GLN A 256 -19.29 -2.60 -15.42
N GLU A 257 -19.31 -3.32 -16.51
CA GLU A 257 -20.16 -4.49 -16.63
C GLU A 257 -19.60 -5.61 -15.76
N ILE A 258 -20.45 -6.15 -14.91
CA ILE A 258 -20.20 -7.39 -14.18
C ILE A 258 -20.51 -8.48 -15.20
N SER A 259 -19.47 -9.13 -15.73
CA SER A 259 -19.71 -10.26 -16.63
C SER A 259 -20.26 -11.44 -15.84
N ASP A 260 -21.19 -12.16 -16.46
CA ASP A 260 -21.73 -13.40 -15.90
C ASP A 260 -20.62 -14.44 -15.72
N TRP A 261 -20.74 -15.24 -14.67
CA TRP A 261 -19.84 -16.38 -14.46
C TRP A 261 -19.89 -17.29 -15.68
N GLN A 262 -18.76 -17.58 -16.25
CA GLN A 262 -18.66 -18.61 -17.28
C GLN A 262 -18.50 -19.96 -16.55
N ASP A 263 -19.50 -20.83 -16.65
CA ASP A 263 -19.40 -22.20 -16.19
C ASP A 263 -18.28 -22.92 -16.95
N GLU A 264 -17.25 -23.39 -16.24
CA GLU A 264 -16.12 -24.12 -16.78
C GLU A 264 -16.48 -25.55 -17.20
N GLU A 265 -17.48 -25.76 -18.01
CA GLU A 265 -17.72 -27.12 -18.57
C GLU A 265 -17.09 -27.34 -19.96
N ASN A 266 -16.35 -26.36 -20.50
CA ASN A 266 -15.75 -26.49 -21.85
C ASN A 266 -14.35 -25.86 -21.98
N ALA A 267 -13.42 -26.13 -21.08
CA ALA A 267 -12.00 -25.76 -21.27
C ALA A 267 -11.13 -27.02 -21.38
#